data_7f692a99c87d110b8e6b09e52dd3982b
#
_entry.id   7f692a99c87d110b8e6b09e52dd3982b
#
_cell.length_a   1.000
_cell.length_b   1.000
_cell.length_c   1.000
_cell.angle_alpha   90.00
_cell.angle_beta   90.00
_cell.angle_gamma   90.00
#
_symmetry.space_group_name_H-M   'P 1'
#
loop_
_entity.id
_entity.type
_entity.pdbx_description
1 polymer ?
#
loop_
_entity_poly.entity_id
_entity_poly.type
_entity_poly.pdbx_seq_one_letter_code
_entity_poly.pdbx_strand_id
1 'polypeptide(L)'
;MRLKRILLFGGVCLFVLSIQAQSLSSSLHPKREFRAAWIQTVHGHFRDMPTRQLQDTLLVMLDSLRQVGMNAVIFQVRPEADTFYSSELEPWSRFLTGEQGKKPEPEWDPMRFMIEECHRRAMEFHAWINPYRVKNKLDDELASTHIYNRHPEWFVVYGDQLFFDPALPESREHICRVVGDIVRRYDIDAIHMDDYFYPYPIKGQNFPDNESFIRYGENFTDKGDWRRNNVNLLIEKVHKTIREIKPWVKFGISPFAIYRNATTDPLGSRTGSLQNYDDLYADVLLWLREGWVDYNIPQLYWEIGHPRADYKELVEWWARHAEGRPLFIGQSVENSVRNVDPNNPAFSQLGCKMMLQRSFPEIGGSCQWSAFTLLADTAGYRERLKREYHKYPALPPVFTFIDNQAPGKVRKLTALWVNGEYMLQWHEPKYKSEMDRAVQYVVYRFTSNEKIDLDDPLNIVSIVCDNFYRLPYKDGETEYRYVVTALDRLHNESAPMMSLVKL
;
A
#
# COMPACT_ATOMS: atom_id res chain seq x y z
N MET A 1 -25.53 39.31 40.68
CA MET A 1 -25.41 39.15 39.19
C MET A 1 -23.98 38.93 38.64
N ARG A 2 -22.90 39.14 39.42
CA ARG A 2 -21.50 38.93 38.89
C ARG A 2 -20.98 37.50 38.93
N LEU A 3 -21.46 36.66 39.86
CA LEU A 3 -20.98 35.28 39.97
C LEU A 3 -21.45 34.30 38.83
N LYS A 4 -22.67 34.52 38.31
CA LYS A 4 -23.20 33.66 37.21
C LYS A 4 -22.54 33.89 35.84
N ARG A 5 -21.93 35.06 35.59
CA ARG A 5 -21.18 35.32 34.34
C ARG A 5 -19.79 34.69 34.33
N ILE A 6 -19.15 34.53 35.45
CA ILE A 6 -17.82 33.91 35.53
C ILE A 6 -17.90 32.38 35.30
N LEU A 7 -18.96 31.72 35.77
CA LEU A 7 -19.19 30.29 35.55
C LEU A 7 -19.54 29.97 34.06
N LEU A 8 -20.23 30.87 33.35
CA LEU A 8 -20.53 30.67 31.93
C LEU A 8 -19.28 30.83 31.03
N PHE A 9 -18.41 31.79 31.35
CA PHE A 9 -17.15 32.02 30.60
C PHE A 9 -16.14 30.88 30.84
N GLY A 10 -16.03 30.36 32.05
CA GLY A 10 -15.18 29.22 32.38
C GLY A 10 -15.64 27.92 31.70
N GLY A 11 -16.96 27.68 31.60
CA GLY A 11 -17.53 26.52 30.90
C GLY A 11 -17.33 26.57 29.40
N VAL A 12 -17.45 27.73 28.79
CA VAL A 12 -17.24 27.91 27.33
C VAL A 12 -15.76 27.78 26.99
N CYS A 13 -14.83 28.33 27.77
CA CYS A 13 -13.39 28.19 27.55
C CYS A 13 -12.93 26.72 27.75
N LEU A 14 -13.45 26.00 28.76
CA LEU A 14 -13.15 24.57 28.95
C LEU A 14 -13.72 23.72 27.82
N PHE A 15 -14.90 24.05 27.29
CA PHE A 15 -15.51 23.32 26.17
C PHE A 15 -14.76 23.57 24.86
N VAL A 16 -14.34 24.82 24.60
CA VAL A 16 -13.52 25.16 23.42
C VAL A 16 -12.13 24.52 23.50
N LEU A 17 -11.49 24.51 24.68
CA LEU A 17 -10.20 23.83 24.88
C LEU A 17 -10.33 22.32 24.75
N SER A 18 -11.43 21.71 25.17
CA SER A 18 -11.66 20.27 24.98
C SER A 18 -11.93 19.91 23.52
N ILE A 19 -12.64 20.74 22.76
CA ILE A 19 -12.87 20.55 21.32
C ILE A 19 -11.56 20.71 20.53
N GLN A 20 -10.75 21.72 20.86
CA GLN A 20 -9.41 21.87 20.25
C GLN A 20 -8.46 20.74 20.60
N ALA A 21 -8.48 20.25 21.83
CA ALA A 21 -7.66 19.11 22.25
C ALA A 21 -8.12 17.81 21.57
N GLN A 22 -9.42 17.60 21.38
CA GLN A 22 -9.95 16.44 20.64
C GLN A 22 -9.62 16.52 19.14
N SER A 23 -9.73 17.71 18.52
CA SER A 23 -9.37 17.89 17.11
C SER A 23 -7.87 17.72 16.87
N LEU A 24 -7.01 18.14 17.78
CA LEU A 24 -5.57 17.91 17.76
C LEU A 24 -5.22 16.43 18.00
N SER A 25 -5.94 15.74 18.88
CA SER A 25 -5.73 14.31 19.13
C SER A 25 -6.15 13.45 17.95
N SER A 26 -7.29 13.75 17.30
CA SER A 26 -7.76 13.02 16.12
C SER A 26 -6.87 13.23 14.89
N SER A 27 -6.25 14.41 14.74
CA SER A 27 -5.27 14.65 13.67
C SER A 27 -3.93 13.94 13.92
N LEU A 28 -3.56 13.74 15.20
CA LEU A 28 -2.33 13.04 15.55
C LEU A 28 -2.45 11.51 15.41
N HIS A 29 -3.63 10.95 15.65
CA HIS A 29 -3.91 9.52 15.62
C HIS A 29 -5.22 9.24 14.86
N PRO A 30 -5.18 9.18 13.51
CA PRO A 30 -6.39 8.94 12.71
C PRO A 30 -6.91 7.50 12.91
N LYS A 31 -8.23 7.33 12.96
CA LYS A 31 -8.87 6.00 12.97
C LYS A 31 -8.55 5.20 11.71
N ARG A 32 -8.45 5.90 10.56
CA ARG A 32 -8.14 5.31 9.25
C ARG A 32 -6.87 5.90 8.69
N GLU A 33 -5.91 5.05 8.37
CA GLU A 33 -4.64 5.44 7.77
C GLU A 33 -4.01 4.23 7.08
N PHE A 34 -3.65 4.38 5.81
CA PHE A 34 -2.85 3.38 5.11
C PHE A 34 -1.43 3.38 5.66
N ARG A 35 -0.99 2.27 6.23
CA ARG A 35 0.32 2.08 6.85
C ARG A 35 1.00 0.89 6.22
N ALA A 36 1.79 1.12 5.18
CA ALA A 36 2.39 0.06 4.40
C ALA A 36 3.91 0.10 4.35
N ALA A 37 4.50 -1.00 3.92
CA ALA A 37 5.90 -1.09 3.56
C ALA A 37 6.08 -1.91 2.29
N TRP A 38 7.01 -1.48 1.41
CA TRP A 38 7.44 -2.26 0.25
C TRP A 38 8.46 -3.32 0.65
N ILE A 39 8.24 -4.53 0.15
CA ILE A 39 9.20 -5.63 0.22
C ILE A 39 9.63 -5.97 -1.21
N GLN A 40 10.79 -5.44 -1.60
CA GLN A 40 11.38 -5.72 -2.91
C GLN A 40 12.09 -7.07 -2.92
N THR A 41 12.05 -7.74 -4.07
CA THR A 41 12.74 -9.02 -4.31
C THR A 41 13.92 -8.88 -5.27
N VAL A 42 13.87 -7.89 -6.16
CA VAL A 42 14.84 -7.65 -7.24
C VAL A 42 16.28 -7.42 -6.78
N HIS A 43 16.52 -7.08 -5.51
CA HIS A 43 17.86 -6.92 -4.95
C HIS A 43 18.46 -8.21 -4.38
N GLY A 44 17.76 -9.34 -4.51
CA GLY A 44 18.27 -10.65 -4.12
C GLY A 44 18.32 -10.91 -2.61
N HIS A 45 17.55 -10.17 -1.81
CA HIS A 45 17.51 -10.39 -0.35
C HIS A 45 17.06 -11.81 0.04
N PHE A 46 16.29 -12.47 -0.82
CA PHE A 46 15.73 -13.80 -0.59
C PHE A 46 16.44 -14.89 -1.43
N ARG A 47 17.40 -14.48 -2.24
CA ARG A 47 18.07 -15.37 -3.21
C ARG A 47 18.76 -16.53 -2.52
N ASP A 48 18.54 -17.74 -3.03
CA ASP A 48 19.14 -19.00 -2.55
C ASP A 48 18.89 -19.33 -1.07
N MET A 49 17.90 -18.66 -0.44
CA MET A 49 17.50 -19.01 0.91
C MET A 49 16.80 -20.39 0.92
N PRO A 50 17.21 -21.34 1.79
CA PRO A 50 16.45 -22.56 1.98
C PRO A 50 14.98 -22.26 2.34
N THR A 51 14.04 -23.03 1.81
CA THR A 51 12.58 -22.78 1.96
C THR A 51 12.18 -22.50 3.41
N ARG A 52 12.63 -23.30 4.36
CA ARG A 52 12.30 -23.11 5.78
C ARG A 52 12.84 -21.79 6.33
N GLN A 53 14.08 -21.46 6.02
CA GLN A 53 14.69 -20.21 6.45
C GLN A 53 13.95 -19.00 5.84
N LEU A 54 13.55 -19.09 4.57
CA LEU A 54 12.77 -18.01 3.92
C LEU A 54 11.41 -17.84 4.58
N GLN A 55 10.69 -18.92 4.86
CA GLN A 55 9.42 -18.87 5.58
C GLN A 55 9.59 -18.21 6.95
N ASP A 56 10.55 -18.65 7.75
CA ASP A 56 10.81 -18.09 9.09
C ASP A 56 11.21 -16.60 9.00
N THR A 57 12.01 -16.21 8.00
CA THR A 57 12.39 -14.81 7.74
C THR A 57 11.17 -13.94 7.41
N LEU A 58 10.29 -14.42 6.53
CA LEU A 58 9.07 -13.71 6.14
C LEU A 58 8.10 -13.57 7.32
N LEU A 59 7.94 -14.61 8.16
CA LEU A 59 7.12 -14.55 9.38
C LEU A 59 7.65 -13.50 10.35
N VAL A 60 8.95 -13.50 10.64
CA VAL A 60 9.58 -12.50 11.53
C VAL A 60 9.42 -11.09 10.99
N MET A 61 9.56 -10.93 9.65
CA MET A 61 9.36 -9.63 9.00
C MET A 61 7.91 -9.14 9.15
N LEU A 62 6.92 -9.99 8.87
CA LEU A 62 5.50 -9.65 8.99
C LEU A 62 5.11 -9.33 10.45
N ASP A 63 5.58 -10.14 11.43
CA ASP A 63 5.35 -9.88 12.84
C ASP A 63 5.94 -8.53 13.27
N SER A 64 7.16 -8.22 12.81
CA SER A 64 7.82 -6.95 13.09
C SER A 64 7.07 -5.77 12.47
N LEU A 65 6.62 -5.89 11.22
CA LEU A 65 5.80 -4.85 10.55
C LEU A 65 4.47 -4.65 11.28
N ARG A 66 3.80 -5.73 11.69
CA ARG A 66 2.57 -5.65 12.48
C ARG A 66 2.79 -4.94 13.82
N GLN A 67 3.92 -5.22 14.50
CA GLN A 67 4.29 -4.56 15.77
C GLN A 67 4.55 -3.05 15.60
N VAL A 68 5.00 -2.61 14.44
CA VAL A 68 5.15 -1.17 14.10
C VAL A 68 3.80 -0.52 13.78
N GLY A 69 2.73 -1.31 13.68
CA GLY A 69 1.38 -0.83 13.36
C GLY A 69 1.10 -0.74 11.86
N MET A 70 1.86 -1.48 11.03
CA MET A 70 1.54 -1.61 9.59
C MET A 70 0.25 -2.43 9.40
N ASN A 71 -0.55 -2.07 8.39
CA ASN A 71 -1.79 -2.73 8.03
C ASN A 71 -1.82 -3.16 6.55
N ALA A 72 -0.73 -2.97 5.82
CA ALA A 72 -0.57 -3.46 4.45
C ALA A 72 0.90 -3.76 4.14
N VAL A 73 1.11 -4.69 3.20
CA VAL A 73 2.42 -5.04 2.62
C VAL A 73 2.31 -5.00 1.11
N ILE A 74 3.28 -4.34 0.46
CA ILE A 74 3.42 -4.32 -1.00
C ILE A 74 4.61 -5.20 -1.35
N PHE A 75 4.35 -6.45 -1.77
CA PHE A 75 5.37 -7.47 -2.00
C PHE A 75 5.62 -7.66 -3.49
N GLN A 76 6.90 -7.55 -3.92
CA GLN A 76 7.28 -7.70 -5.33
C GLN A 76 7.23 -9.17 -5.75
N VAL A 77 6.17 -9.53 -6.47
CA VAL A 77 5.92 -10.90 -6.93
C VAL A 77 6.39 -11.17 -8.36
N ARG A 78 6.63 -10.09 -9.15
CA ARG A 78 7.08 -10.17 -10.54
C ARG A 78 8.13 -9.10 -10.84
N PRO A 79 9.42 -9.37 -10.58
CA PRO A 79 10.51 -8.39 -10.76
C PRO A 79 11.03 -8.25 -12.19
N GLU A 80 11.16 -9.34 -12.97
CA GLU A 80 11.81 -9.37 -14.30
C GLU A 80 11.10 -10.31 -15.29
N ALA A 81 9.79 -10.16 -15.48
CA ALA A 81 8.97 -11.11 -16.24
C ALA A 81 9.20 -12.57 -15.79
N ASP A 82 9.36 -12.73 -14.50
CA ASP A 82 9.53 -13.96 -13.74
C ASP A 82 8.80 -13.84 -12.40
N THR A 83 8.58 -14.93 -11.67
CA THR A 83 7.58 -14.96 -10.62
C THR A 83 8.07 -15.53 -9.29
N PHE A 84 7.51 -15.03 -8.18
CA PHE A 84 7.59 -15.60 -6.83
C PHE A 84 6.37 -16.50 -6.51
N TYR A 85 5.76 -17.08 -7.54
CA TYR A 85 4.62 -18.00 -7.44
C TYR A 85 4.64 -18.96 -8.62
N SER A 86 3.97 -20.09 -8.51
CA SER A 86 3.87 -21.04 -9.62
C SER A 86 3.03 -20.44 -10.75
N SER A 87 3.59 -20.28 -11.95
CA SER A 87 2.94 -19.72 -13.14
C SER A 87 3.19 -20.60 -14.36
N GLU A 88 2.19 -20.71 -15.23
CA GLU A 88 2.32 -21.30 -16.57
C GLU A 88 2.73 -20.27 -17.62
N LEU A 89 2.68 -18.97 -17.28
CA LEU A 89 2.95 -17.86 -18.19
C LEU A 89 4.40 -17.41 -18.15
N GLU A 90 5.01 -17.42 -16.96
CA GLU A 90 6.35 -16.90 -16.70
C GLU A 90 7.13 -17.83 -15.77
N PRO A 91 8.46 -17.92 -15.91
CA PRO A 91 9.30 -18.82 -15.11
C PRO A 91 9.42 -18.35 -13.66
N TRP A 92 9.87 -19.25 -12.77
CA TRP A 92 10.31 -18.91 -11.43
C TRP A 92 11.45 -17.90 -11.44
N SER A 93 11.42 -16.96 -10.51
CA SER A 93 12.41 -15.89 -10.44
C SER A 93 13.77 -16.38 -9.92
N ARG A 94 14.84 -15.90 -10.55
CA ARG A 94 16.22 -16.09 -10.07
C ARG A 94 16.48 -15.44 -8.71
N PHE A 95 15.69 -14.45 -8.34
CA PHE A 95 15.80 -13.79 -7.03
C PHE A 95 15.22 -14.63 -5.89
N LEU A 96 14.55 -15.73 -6.21
CA LEU A 96 14.10 -16.73 -5.25
C LEU A 96 15.11 -17.87 -5.13
N THR A 97 15.50 -18.47 -6.26
CA THR A 97 16.24 -19.76 -6.30
C THR A 97 17.65 -19.66 -6.86
N GLY A 98 18.13 -18.44 -7.15
CA GLY A 98 19.45 -18.21 -7.75
C GLY A 98 19.48 -18.39 -9.27
N GLU A 99 18.58 -19.20 -9.84
CA GLU A 99 18.47 -19.53 -11.26
C GLU A 99 17.04 -19.35 -11.75
N GLN A 100 16.85 -18.62 -12.87
CA GLN A 100 15.52 -18.39 -13.43
C GLN A 100 14.95 -19.72 -13.99
N GLY A 101 13.69 -20.00 -13.66
CA GLY A 101 13.00 -21.24 -14.06
C GLY A 101 13.16 -22.41 -13.10
N LYS A 102 14.11 -22.35 -12.17
CA LYS A 102 14.29 -23.36 -11.12
C LYS A 102 13.23 -23.19 -10.04
N LYS A 103 12.48 -24.26 -9.76
CA LYS A 103 11.50 -24.30 -8.68
C LYS A 103 12.17 -24.26 -7.31
N PRO A 104 11.53 -23.66 -6.28
CA PRO A 104 11.98 -23.81 -4.90
C PRO A 104 11.86 -25.26 -4.43
N GLU A 105 12.78 -25.70 -3.57
CA GLU A 105 12.81 -27.07 -3.04
C GLU A 105 12.83 -27.06 -1.51
N PRO A 106 11.89 -27.73 -0.82
CA PRO A 106 10.67 -28.34 -1.40
C PRO A 106 9.79 -27.34 -2.14
N GLU A 107 9.00 -27.80 -3.12
CA GLU A 107 8.10 -26.93 -3.88
C GLU A 107 7.04 -26.33 -2.96
N TRP A 108 6.90 -25.00 -3.01
CA TRP A 108 5.91 -24.24 -2.27
C TRP A 108 5.59 -22.94 -3.02
N ASP A 109 4.54 -22.24 -2.62
CA ASP A 109 4.11 -20.98 -3.24
C ASP A 109 4.35 -19.80 -2.29
N PRO A 110 5.46 -19.04 -2.46
CA PRO A 110 5.79 -17.90 -1.61
C PRO A 110 4.70 -16.80 -1.58
N MET A 111 4.05 -16.55 -2.72
CA MET A 111 3.00 -15.54 -2.80
C MET A 111 1.76 -15.97 -2.01
N ARG A 112 1.31 -17.22 -2.16
CA ARG A 112 0.19 -17.76 -1.37
C ARG A 112 0.48 -17.71 0.12
N PHE A 113 1.69 -18.13 0.52
CA PHE A 113 2.13 -18.08 1.91
C PHE A 113 2.07 -16.64 2.46
N MET A 114 2.59 -15.66 1.72
CA MET A 114 2.57 -14.26 2.13
C MET A 114 1.15 -13.70 2.25
N ILE A 115 0.25 -14.03 1.33
CA ILE A 115 -1.17 -13.64 1.40
C ILE A 115 -1.81 -14.17 2.69
N GLU A 116 -1.70 -15.48 2.94
CA GLU A 116 -2.27 -16.13 4.12
C GLU A 116 -1.71 -15.56 5.43
N GLU A 117 -0.40 -15.32 5.48
CA GLU A 117 0.25 -14.76 6.66
C GLU A 117 -0.04 -13.26 6.88
N CYS A 118 -0.21 -12.48 5.80
CA CYS A 118 -0.70 -11.10 5.90
C CYS A 118 -2.14 -11.06 6.43
N HIS A 119 -3.05 -11.83 5.84
CA HIS A 119 -4.45 -11.88 6.25
C HIS A 119 -4.60 -12.36 7.70
N ARG A 120 -3.86 -13.39 8.13
CA ARG A 120 -3.85 -13.86 9.52
C ARG A 120 -3.47 -12.76 10.52
N ARG A 121 -2.71 -11.76 10.08
CA ARG A 121 -2.30 -10.58 10.86
C ARG A 121 -3.19 -9.36 10.68
N ALA A 122 -4.33 -9.52 10.00
CA ALA A 122 -5.21 -8.42 9.58
C ALA A 122 -4.47 -7.32 8.78
N MET A 123 -3.58 -7.74 7.88
CA MET A 123 -2.83 -6.88 6.96
C MET A 123 -3.24 -7.18 5.53
N GLU A 124 -3.36 -6.15 4.68
CA GLU A 124 -3.55 -6.31 3.24
C GLU A 124 -2.27 -6.81 2.56
N PHE A 125 -2.44 -7.60 1.50
CA PHE A 125 -1.37 -8.02 0.61
C PHE A 125 -1.56 -7.42 -0.78
N HIS A 126 -0.64 -6.53 -1.20
CA HIS A 126 -0.61 -5.93 -2.52
C HIS A 126 0.45 -6.63 -3.37
N ALA A 127 0.04 -7.26 -4.47
CA ALA A 127 0.94 -7.93 -5.40
C ALA A 127 1.61 -6.90 -6.31
N TRP A 128 2.90 -6.63 -6.06
CA TRP A 128 3.66 -5.68 -6.86
C TRP A 128 4.30 -6.38 -8.05
N ILE A 129 4.01 -5.87 -9.24
CA ILE A 129 4.58 -6.30 -10.52
C ILE A 129 5.30 -5.14 -11.21
N ASN A 130 6.44 -5.41 -11.82
CA ASN A 130 7.03 -4.52 -12.80
C ASN A 130 6.49 -4.92 -14.18
N PRO A 131 5.83 -4.02 -14.94
CA PRO A 131 5.16 -4.44 -16.19
C PRO A 131 6.12 -4.78 -17.32
N TYR A 132 7.20 -4.01 -17.51
CA TYR A 132 7.97 -4.08 -18.75
C TYR A 132 9.39 -4.63 -18.62
N ARG A 133 10.01 -4.60 -17.44
CA ARG A 133 11.39 -5.08 -17.25
C ARG A 133 11.50 -6.59 -17.40
N VAL A 134 12.52 -7.05 -18.11
CA VAL A 134 12.83 -8.46 -18.39
C VAL A 134 14.21 -8.86 -17.88
N LYS A 135 15.21 -8.00 -18.06
CA LYS A 135 16.56 -8.17 -17.55
C LYS A 135 17.09 -6.86 -16.98
N ASN A 136 17.72 -6.90 -15.83
CA ASN A 136 18.50 -5.78 -15.30
C ASN A 136 19.89 -5.68 -15.95
N LYS A 137 20.42 -6.80 -16.46
CA LYS A 137 21.67 -6.86 -17.23
C LYS A 137 21.49 -7.80 -18.42
N LEU A 138 22.06 -7.44 -19.56
CA LEU A 138 21.92 -8.24 -20.78
C LEU A 138 22.57 -9.63 -20.68
N ASP A 139 23.62 -9.77 -19.89
CA ASP A 139 24.30 -11.04 -19.65
C ASP A 139 23.57 -11.96 -18.63
N ASP A 140 22.48 -11.47 -18.00
CA ASP A 140 21.63 -12.33 -17.18
C ASP A 140 21.01 -13.45 -18.04
N GLU A 141 21.13 -14.70 -17.61
CA GLU A 141 20.57 -15.85 -18.30
C GLU A 141 19.04 -15.93 -18.12
N LEU A 142 18.33 -16.21 -19.20
CA LEU A 142 16.88 -16.46 -19.18
C LEU A 142 16.59 -17.95 -19.22
N ALA A 143 15.59 -18.39 -18.46
CA ALA A 143 15.10 -19.76 -18.52
C ALA A 143 14.65 -20.12 -19.95
N SER A 144 14.82 -21.36 -20.37
CA SER A 144 14.38 -21.84 -21.70
C SER A 144 12.88 -21.63 -21.96
N THR A 145 12.08 -21.61 -20.89
CA THR A 145 10.63 -21.38 -20.93
C THR A 145 10.25 -19.92 -20.97
N HIS A 146 11.20 -18.97 -20.82
CA HIS A 146 10.90 -17.55 -20.82
C HIS A 146 10.29 -17.11 -22.16
N ILE A 147 9.29 -16.22 -22.12
CA ILE A 147 8.53 -15.75 -23.29
C ILE A 147 9.42 -15.12 -24.36
N TYR A 148 10.56 -14.52 -23.98
CA TYR A 148 11.56 -13.98 -24.90
C TYR A 148 12.04 -15.01 -25.92
N ASN A 149 12.22 -16.29 -25.53
CA ASN A 149 12.70 -17.34 -26.43
C ASN A 149 11.69 -17.75 -27.51
N ARG A 150 10.41 -17.41 -27.29
CA ARG A 150 9.33 -17.67 -28.26
C ARG A 150 8.98 -16.45 -29.10
N HIS A 151 9.17 -15.26 -28.55
CA HIS A 151 8.77 -13.98 -29.12
C HIS A 151 9.83 -12.91 -28.90
N PRO A 152 11.06 -13.07 -29.40
CA PRO A 152 12.11 -12.06 -29.21
C PRO A 152 11.75 -10.70 -29.82
N GLU A 153 10.88 -10.68 -30.81
CA GLU A 153 10.37 -9.47 -31.47
C GLU A 153 9.48 -8.59 -30.57
N TRP A 154 9.08 -9.07 -29.39
CA TRP A 154 8.30 -8.27 -28.44
C TRP A 154 9.19 -7.41 -27.54
N PHE A 155 10.50 -7.50 -27.68
CA PHE A 155 11.42 -6.92 -26.72
C PHE A 155 12.41 -5.96 -27.36
N VAL A 156 12.86 -5.01 -26.58
CA VAL A 156 13.85 -4.00 -26.96
C VAL A 156 14.97 -3.93 -25.94
N VAL A 157 16.20 -3.71 -26.44
CA VAL A 157 17.37 -3.46 -25.61
C VAL A 157 17.53 -1.96 -25.43
N TYR A 158 17.65 -1.49 -24.19
CA TYR A 158 17.92 -0.11 -23.90
C TYR A 158 18.98 -0.01 -22.77
N GLY A 159 20.13 0.61 -23.09
CA GLY A 159 21.29 0.52 -22.21
C GLY A 159 21.79 -0.91 -22.05
N ASP A 160 21.93 -1.35 -20.83
CA ASP A 160 22.31 -2.72 -20.45
C ASP A 160 21.12 -3.58 -19.99
N GLN A 161 19.91 -3.22 -20.39
CA GLN A 161 18.69 -3.83 -19.93
C GLN A 161 17.80 -4.31 -21.10
N LEU A 162 16.93 -5.28 -20.82
CA LEU A 162 15.94 -5.79 -21.75
C LEU A 162 14.52 -5.46 -21.24
N PHE A 163 13.67 -4.95 -22.11
CA PHE A 163 12.30 -4.57 -21.81
C PHE A 163 11.32 -5.14 -22.83
N PHE A 164 10.07 -5.38 -22.43
CA PHE A 164 8.99 -5.44 -23.38
C PHE A 164 8.88 -4.10 -24.12
N ASP A 165 8.57 -4.12 -25.41
CA ASP A 165 8.18 -2.90 -26.12
C ASP A 165 6.75 -2.50 -25.71
N PRO A 166 6.57 -1.34 -25.03
CA PRO A 166 5.24 -0.90 -24.58
C PRO A 166 4.25 -0.62 -25.71
N ALA A 167 4.76 -0.42 -26.91
CA ALA A 167 3.94 -0.13 -28.09
C ALA A 167 3.19 -1.35 -28.62
N LEU A 168 3.71 -2.54 -28.37
CA LEU A 168 3.15 -3.76 -28.96
C LEU A 168 1.85 -4.19 -28.26
N PRO A 169 0.77 -4.43 -29.01
CA PRO A 169 -0.46 -5.02 -28.47
C PRO A 169 -0.22 -6.35 -27.77
N GLU A 170 0.69 -7.17 -28.29
CA GLU A 170 1.07 -8.48 -27.76
C GLU A 170 1.72 -8.39 -26.37
N SER A 171 2.61 -7.39 -26.17
CA SER A 171 3.21 -7.10 -24.86
C SER A 171 2.14 -6.74 -23.83
N ARG A 172 1.21 -5.84 -24.18
CA ARG A 172 0.09 -5.46 -23.31
C ARG A 172 -0.82 -6.64 -23.01
N GLU A 173 -1.13 -7.47 -24.01
CA GLU A 173 -1.97 -8.66 -23.81
C GLU A 173 -1.31 -9.65 -22.85
N HIS A 174 0.00 -9.91 -23.02
CA HIS A 174 0.74 -10.80 -22.12
C HIS A 174 0.71 -10.31 -20.67
N ILE A 175 1.00 -9.02 -20.44
CA ILE A 175 0.96 -8.42 -19.10
C ILE A 175 -0.44 -8.53 -18.50
N CYS A 176 -1.49 -8.25 -19.26
CA CYS A 176 -2.87 -8.39 -18.78
C CYS A 176 -3.23 -9.85 -18.46
N ARG A 177 -2.72 -10.82 -19.23
CA ARG A 177 -2.91 -12.26 -18.91
C ARG A 177 -2.23 -12.62 -17.60
N VAL A 178 -1.01 -12.11 -17.33
CA VAL A 178 -0.31 -12.30 -16.05
C VAL A 178 -1.09 -11.71 -14.90
N VAL A 179 -1.55 -10.46 -15.03
CA VAL A 179 -2.42 -9.82 -14.02
C VAL A 179 -3.70 -10.62 -13.80
N GLY A 180 -4.37 -11.02 -14.87
CA GLY A 180 -5.60 -11.82 -14.79
C GLY A 180 -5.39 -13.19 -14.13
N ASP A 181 -4.24 -13.83 -14.36
CA ASP A 181 -3.86 -15.07 -13.68
C ASP A 181 -3.69 -14.88 -12.17
N ILE A 182 -2.95 -13.85 -11.77
CA ILE A 182 -2.78 -13.50 -10.35
C ILE A 182 -4.14 -13.24 -9.69
N VAL A 183 -4.95 -12.33 -10.24
CA VAL A 183 -6.24 -11.95 -9.67
C VAL A 183 -7.19 -13.14 -9.55
N ARG A 184 -7.21 -14.02 -10.56
CA ARG A 184 -8.11 -15.20 -10.55
C ARG A 184 -7.72 -16.23 -9.50
N ARG A 185 -6.43 -16.51 -9.37
CA ARG A 185 -5.92 -17.62 -8.56
C ARG A 185 -5.64 -17.28 -7.10
N TYR A 186 -5.40 -16.01 -6.79
CA TYR A 186 -4.96 -15.59 -5.47
C TYR A 186 -5.95 -14.62 -4.82
N ASP A 187 -6.02 -14.65 -3.50
CA ASP A 187 -6.87 -13.78 -2.69
C ASP A 187 -6.12 -12.50 -2.29
N ILE A 188 -5.59 -11.79 -3.29
CA ILE A 188 -4.89 -10.52 -3.11
C ILE A 188 -5.86 -9.37 -2.84
N ASP A 189 -5.38 -8.32 -2.16
CA ASP A 189 -6.15 -7.09 -1.91
C ASP A 189 -5.91 -6.03 -2.98
N ALA A 190 -4.76 -6.07 -3.66
CA ALA A 190 -4.45 -5.16 -4.77
C ALA A 190 -3.42 -5.74 -5.74
N ILE A 191 -3.46 -5.26 -6.99
CA ILE A 191 -2.33 -5.22 -7.91
C ILE A 191 -1.65 -3.86 -7.75
N HIS A 192 -0.33 -3.85 -7.72
CA HIS A 192 0.48 -2.64 -7.60
C HIS A 192 1.56 -2.59 -8.67
N MET A 193 1.75 -1.43 -9.32
CA MET A 193 2.85 -1.18 -10.24
C MET A 193 3.72 -0.04 -9.71
N ASP A 194 5.02 -0.12 -9.98
CA ASP A 194 5.99 0.93 -9.66
C ASP A 194 6.04 2.05 -10.72
N ASP A 195 7.13 2.78 -10.82
CA ASP A 195 7.32 3.90 -11.73
C ASP A 195 8.04 3.53 -13.03
N TYR A 196 8.36 2.26 -13.25
CA TYR A 196 9.08 1.81 -14.44
C TYR A 196 8.12 1.47 -15.61
N PHE A 197 7.48 2.50 -16.19
CA PHE A 197 6.71 2.37 -17.41
C PHE A 197 7.64 2.38 -18.63
N TYR A 198 7.98 3.53 -19.22
CA TYR A 198 9.22 3.59 -20.00
C TYR A 198 10.41 3.67 -19.04
N PRO A 199 11.58 3.11 -19.39
CA PRO A 199 12.75 3.15 -18.53
C PRO A 199 13.27 4.58 -18.33
N TYR A 200 14.00 4.79 -17.25
CA TYR A 200 14.65 6.07 -16.99
C TYR A 200 15.58 6.46 -18.15
N PRO A 201 15.53 7.72 -18.62
CA PRO A 201 16.27 8.14 -19.79
C PRO A 201 17.77 8.04 -19.58
N ILE A 202 18.47 7.44 -20.54
CA ILE A 202 19.93 7.38 -20.59
C ILE A 202 20.41 8.54 -21.44
N LYS A 203 21.33 9.35 -20.89
CA LYS A 203 21.87 10.52 -21.60
C LYS A 203 22.47 10.12 -22.95
N GLY A 204 21.97 10.72 -24.04
CA GLY A 204 22.45 10.48 -25.40
C GLY A 204 21.91 9.22 -26.07
N GLN A 205 20.98 8.48 -25.41
CA GLN A 205 20.31 7.34 -26.01
C GLN A 205 18.80 7.58 -26.08
N ASN A 206 18.22 7.33 -27.24
CA ASN A 206 16.76 7.26 -27.37
C ASN A 206 16.27 5.83 -27.13
N PHE A 207 15.11 5.68 -26.52
CA PHE A 207 14.46 4.37 -26.43
C PHE A 207 14.21 3.86 -27.86
N PRO A 208 14.53 2.57 -28.19
CA PRO A 208 14.61 2.10 -29.58
C PRO A 208 13.25 1.62 -30.14
N ASP A 209 12.24 2.46 -30.07
CA ASP A 209 10.87 2.19 -30.51
C ASP A 209 10.49 2.88 -31.85
N ASN A 210 11.48 3.21 -32.71
CA ASN A 210 11.22 3.89 -33.99
C ASN A 210 10.40 3.04 -34.94
N GLU A 211 10.71 1.74 -35.03
CA GLU A 211 9.97 0.81 -35.92
C GLU A 211 8.51 0.67 -35.47
N SER A 212 8.31 0.55 -34.15
CA SER A 212 6.98 0.51 -33.54
C SER A 212 6.21 1.81 -33.74
N PHE A 213 6.88 2.96 -33.68
CA PHE A 213 6.27 4.26 -33.96
C PHE A 213 5.83 4.37 -35.41
N ILE A 214 6.66 3.95 -36.37
CA ILE A 214 6.28 3.92 -37.82
C ILE A 214 5.06 3.02 -38.05
N ARG A 215 4.98 1.89 -37.33
CA ARG A 215 3.92 0.90 -37.51
C ARG A 215 2.60 1.28 -36.82
N TYR A 216 2.66 1.91 -35.63
CA TYR A 216 1.50 2.13 -34.77
C TYR A 216 1.26 3.60 -34.39
N GLY A 217 2.11 4.51 -34.86
CA GLY A 217 2.05 5.93 -34.48
C GLY A 217 1.37 6.83 -35.51
N GLU A 218 0.70 6.31 -36.52
CA GLU A 218 0.13 7.08 -37.65
C GLU A 218 -0.80 8.24 -37.25
N ASN A 219 -1.48 8.10 -36.11
CA ASN A 219 -2.41 9.09 -35.56
C ASN A 219 -1.75 10.13 -34.64
N PHE A 220 -0.42 10.07 -34.48
CA PHE A 220 0.34 10.94 -33.56
C PHE A 220 1.38 11.75 -34.32
N THR A 221 1.39 13.06 -34.08
CA THR A 221 2.43 13.97 -34.57
C THR A 221 3.62 14.06 -33.62
N ASP A 222 3.37 13.85 -32.32
CA ASP A 222 4.39 13.82 -31.26
C ASP A 222 4.62 12.39 -30.75
N LYS A 223 5.88 11.98 -30.72
CA LYS A 223 6.28 10.64 -30.27
C LYS A 223 6.09 10.45 -28.75
N GLY A 224 6.21 11.51 -27.98
CA GLY A 224 5.95 11.49 -26.53
C GLY A 224 4.48 11.22 -26.23
N ASP A 225 3.56 11.87 -26.97
CA ASP A 225 2.11 11.61 -26.86
C ASP A 225 1.77 10.16 -27.21
N TRP A 226 2.39 9.63 -28.27
CA TRP A 226 2.23 8.21 -28.63
C TRP A 226 2.75 7.26 -27.53
N ARG A 227 3.91 7.53 -26.94
CA ARG A 227 4.43 6.73 -25.83
C ARG A 227 3.51 6.76 -24.60
N ARG A 228 2.99 7.94 -24.24
CA ARG A 228 1.98 8.07 -23.16
C ARG A 228 0.73 7.25 -23.48
N ASN A 229 0.25 7.34 -24.72
CA ASN A 229 -0.90 6.54 -25.15
C ASN A 229 -0.64 5.02 -25.00
N ASN A 230 0.55 4.53 -25.32
CA ASN A 230 0.88 3.11 -25.14
C ASN A 230 0.79 2.66 -23.68
N VAL A 231 1.26 3.49 -22.75
CA VAL A 231 1.13 3.22 -21.33
C VAL A 231 -0.33 3.34 -20.86
N ASN A 232 -1.05 4.37 -21.32
CA ASN A 232 -2.47 4.56 -21.02
C ASN A 232 -3.30 3.33 -21.40
N LEU A 233 -3.07 2.77 -22.59
CA LEU A 233 -3.74 1.56 -23.07
C LEU A 233 -3.45 0.33 -22.17
N LEU A 234 -2.24 0.21 -21.61
CA LEU A 234 -1.94 -0.84 -20.65
C LEU A 234 -2.73 -0.64 -19.35
N ILE A 235 -2.66 0.55 -18.78
CA ILE A 235 -3.28 0.88 -17.48
C ILE A 235 -4.80 0.67 -17.56
N GLU A 236 -5.45 1.20 -18.60
CA GLU A 236 -6.88 1.00 -18.84
C GLU A 236 -7.23 -0.49 -18.96
N LYS A 237 -6.45 -1.26 -19.74
CA LYS A 237 -6.70 -2.68 -19.94
C LYS A 237 -6.50 -3.50 -18.67
N VAL A 238 -5.47 -3.20 -17.87
CA VAL A 238 -5.24 -3.83 -16.56
C VAL A 238 -6.40 -3.55 -15.62
N HIS A 239 -6.86 -2.30 -15.54
CA HIS A 239 -8.04 -1.95 -14.75
C HIS A 239 -9.27 -2.79 -15.15
N LYS A 240 -9.60 -2.84 -16.44
CA LYS A 240 -10.73 -3.65 -16.95
C LYS A 240 -10.56 -5.13 -16.59
N THR A 241 -9.37 -5.68 -16.80
CA THR A 241 -9.07 -7.09 -16.48
C THR A 241 -9.33 -7.40 -14.99
N ILE A 242 -8.91 -6.52 -14.08
CA ILE A 242 -9.13 -6.70 -12.64
C ILE A 242 -10.63 -6.64 -12.32
N ARG A 243 -11.33 -5.62 -12.82
CA ARG A 243 -12.78 -5.41 -12.54
C ARG A 243 -13.64 -6.55 -13.03
N GLU A 244 -13.31 -7.14 -14.17
CA GLU A 244 -14.05 -8.29 -14.74
C GLU A 244 -13.87 -9.58 -13.92
N ILE A 245 -12.73 -9.76 -13.23
CA ILE A 245 -12.41 -10.99 -12.50
C ILE A 245 -12.81 -10.88 -11.03
N LYS A 246 -12.32 -9.85 -10.32
CA LYS A 246 -12.61 -9.58 -8.90
C LYS A 246 -12.73 -8.07 -8.69
N PRO A 247 -13.95 -7.52 -8.71
CA PRO A 247 -14.14 -6.06 -8.65
C PRO A 247 -13.64 -5.40 -7.38
N TRP A 248 -13.47 -6.15 -6.28
CA TRP A 248 -12.93 -5.66 -5.00
C TRP A 248 -11.40 -5.54 -4.97
N VAL A 249 -10.67 -6.19 -5.89
CA VAL A 249 -9.21 -6.08 -5.94
C VAL A 249 -8.84 -4.68 -6.46
N LYS A 250 -8.10 -3.94 -5.65
CA LYS A 250 -7.67 -2.58 -5.97
C LYS A 250 -6.54 -2.60 -7.00
N PHE A 251 -6.44 -1.55 -7.80
CA PHE A 251 -5.30 -1.31 -8.67
C PHE A 251 -4.60 -0.01 -8.26
N GLY A 252 -3.35 -0.09 -7.85
CA GLY A 252 -2.55 1.05 -7.42
C GLY A 252 -1.24 1.20 -8.16
N ILE A 253 -0.71 2.40 -8.12
CA ILE A 253 0.60 2.72 -8.69
C ILE A 253 1.45 3.50 -7.67
N SER A 254 2.77 3.38 -7.78
CA SER A 254 3.73 4.25 -7.11
C SER A 254 4.62 4.94 -8.14
N PRO A 255 4.16 6.07 -8.71
CA PRO A 255 4.90 6.78 -9.73
C PRO A 255 6.09 7.54 -9.14
N PHE A 256 7.00 7.97 -10.00
CA PHE A 256 8.04 8.92 -9.60
C PHE A 256 7.43 10.16 -8.95
N ALA A 257 8.14 10.81 -8.04
CA ALA A 257 7.60 11.89 -7.21
C ALA A 257 7.07 13.11 -7.98
N ILE A 258 7.70 13.44 -9.10
CA ILE A 258 7.41 14.67 -9.87
C ILE A 258 6.58 14.30 -11.09
N TYR A 259 5.35 14.82 -11.17
CA TYR A 259 4.54 14.68 -12.37
C TYR A 259 5.12 15.48 -13.52
N ARG A 260 5.23 16.82 -13.35
CA ARG A 260 5.93 17.76 -14.23
C ARG A 260 6.56 18.88 -13.42
N ASN A 261 7.65 19.46 -13.91
CA ASN A 261 8.27 20.65 -13.32
C ASN A 261 7.53 21.92 -13.77
N ALA A 262 7.43 22.92 -12.92
CA ALA A 262 6.82 24.23 -13.26
C ALA A 262 7.55 24.96 -14.42
N THR A 263 8.81 24.61 -14.70
CA THR A 263 9.55 25.09 -15.86
C THR A 263 9.14 24.44 -17.18
N THR A 264 8.53 23.25 -17.12
CA THR A 264 8.04 22.51 -18.29
C THR A 264 6.54 22.76 -18.51
N ASP A 265 5.78 22.86 -17.44
CA ASP A 265 4.32 23.07 -17.45
C ASP A 265 3.92 23.99 -16.30
N PRO A 266 3.13 25.06 -16.53
CA PRO A 266 2.69 26.00 -15.48
C PRO A 266 1.93 25.33 -14.32
N LEU A 267 1.28 24.19 -14.56
CA LEU A 267 0.60 23.39 -13.52
C LEU A 267 1.53 22.43 -12.79
N GLY A 268 2.80 22.36 -13.19
CA GLY A 268 3.82 21.52 -12.56
C GLY A 268 4.22 21.99 -11.17
N SER A 269 4.93 21.12 -10.42
CA SER A 269 5.51 21.46 -9.12
C SER A 269 6.77 22.32 -9.27
N ARG A 270 7.11 23.10 -8.26
CA ARG A 270 8.34 23.91 -8.22
C ARG A 270 9.55 23.02 -7.94
N THR A 271 9.86 22.18 -8.90
CA THR A 271 10.90 21.16 -8.87
C THR A 271 11.80 21.26 -10.11
N GLY A 272 12.87 20.45 -10.17
CA GLY A 272 13.81 20.49 -11.29
C GLY A 272 14.54 19.16 -11.47
N SER A 273 13.79 18.05 -11.57
CA SER A 273 14.33 16.72 -11.79
C SER A 273 13.49 15.94 -12.81
N LEU A 274 13.74 14.65 -12.96
CA LEU A 274 13.00 13.72 -13.82
C LEU A 274 11.49 13.83 -13.59
N GLN A 275 10.69 13.64 -14.63
CA GLN A 275 9.24 13.85 -14.65
C GLN A 275 8.51 12.59 -15.13
N ASN A 276 7.36 12.28 -14.52
CA ASN A 276 6.51 11.17 -14.98
C ASN A 276 6.04 11.37 -16.42
N TYR A 277 5.44 12.54 -16.69
CA TYR A 277 4.76 12.80 -17.95
C TYR A 277 5.72 12.90 -19.13
N ASP A 278 6.82 13.66 -18.97
CA ASP A 278 7.73 13.98 -20.08
C ASP A 278 8.86 12.95 -20.26
N ASP A 279 9.33 12.35 -19.17
CA ASP A 279 10.51 11.46 -19.21
C ASP A 279 10.15 9.98 -19.13
N LEU A 280 9.11 9.62 -18.35
CA LEU A 280 8.65 8.24 -18.17
C LEU A 280 7.38 7.93 -18.95
N TYR A 281 6.82 8.92 -19.63
CA TYR A 281 5.59 8.83 -20.44
C TYR A 281 4.40 8.27 -19.66
N ALA A 282 4.30 8.64 -18.38
CA ALA A 282 3.28 8.20 -17.44
C ALA A 282 2.31 9.35 -17.13
N ASP A 283 1.12 9.34 -17.73
CA ASP A 283 0.07 10.34 -17.49
C ASP A 283 -0.80 9.96 -16.28
N VAL A 284 -0.18 10.03 -15.10
CA VAL A 284 -0.80 9.63 -13.82
C VAL A 284 -2.08 10.39 -13.54
N LEU A 285 -2.15 11.68 -13.87
CA LEU A 285 -3.35 12.47 -13.62
C LEU A 285 -4.52 12.04 -14.52
N LEU A 286 -4.25 11.63 -15.77
CA LEU A 286 -5.27 11.05 -16.62
C LEU A 286 -5.81 9.75 -15.99
N TRP A 287 -4.94 8.86 -15.53
CA TRP A 287 -5.36 7.57 -14.96
C TRP A 287 -6.22 7.73 -13.71
N LEU A 288 -5.91 8.72 -12.87
CA LEU A 288 -6.71 9.05 -11.68
C LEU A 288 -8.08 9.63 -12.07
N ARG A 289 -8.14 10.58 -13.01
CA ARG A 289 -9.38 11.20 -13.50
C ARG A 289 -10.32 10.22 -14.16
N GLU A 290 -9.78 9.37 -15.03
CA GLU A 290 -10.56 8.32 -15.70
C GLU A 290 -10.93 7.16 -14.77
N GLY A 291 -10.36 7.12 -13.56
CA GLY A 291 -10.63 6.06 -12.59
C GLY A 291 -10.02 4.72 -12.96
N TRP A 292 -8.99 4.69 -13.78
CA TRP A 292 -8.26 3.48 -14.13
C TRP A 292 -7.36 3.00 -13.00
N VAL A 293 -7.02 3.89 -12.08
CA VAL A 293 -6.20 3.60 -10.89
C VAL A 293 -7.01 3.94 -9.64
N ASP A 294 -7.01 3.04 -8.67
CA ASP A 294 -7.80 3.18 -7.44
C ASP A 294 -7.06 3.95 -6.35
N TYR A 295 -5.74 3.86 -6.30
CA TYR A 295 -4.92 4.63 -5.36
C TYR A 295 -3.55 4.96 -5.95
N ASN A 296 -2.95 6.04 -5.45
CA ASN A 296 -1.67 6.57 -5.90
C ASN A 296 -0.71 6.69 -4.71
N ILE A 297 0.55 6.24 -4.89
CA ILE A 297 1.62 6.34 -3.88
C ILE A 297 2.87 6.99 -4.52
N PRO A 298 2.88 8.30 -4.82
CA PRO A 298 4.06 8.94 -5.39
C PRO A 298 5.26 8.80 -4.45
N GLN A 299 6.43 8.51 -5.01
CA GLN A 299 7.67 8.18 -4.30
C GLN A 299 8.42 9.45 -3.86
N LEU A 300 7.95 10.12 -2.79
CA LEU A 300 8.53 11.35 -2.27
C LEU A 300 9.75 11.06 -1.39
N TYR A 301 10.85 10.62 -2.01
CA TYR A 301 12.00 10.07 -1.29
C TYR A 301 13.00 11.11 -0.77
N TRP A 302 12.80 12.40 -1.06
CA TRP A 302 13.71 13.47 -0.62
C TRP A 302 13.34 14.04 0.75
N GLU A 303 14.25 14.84 1.30
CA GLU A 303 14.03 15.59 2.54
C GLU A 303 13.18 16.86 2.31
N ILE A 304 12.61 17.37 3.37
CA ILE A 304 12.03 18.73 3.40
C ILE A 304 13.18 19.73 3.19
N GLY A 305 13.01 20.66 2.24
CA GLY A 305 14.02 21.64 1.87
C GLY A 305 15.00 21.18 0.79
N HIS A 306 14.78 20.01 0.16
CA HIS A 306 15.63 19.57 -0.96
C HIS A 306 15.50 20.53 -2.16
N PRO A 307 16.63 21.04 -2.72
CA PRO A 307 16.61 22.18 -3.66
C PRO A 307 15.90 21.88 -5.00
N ARG A 308 15.81 20.62 -5.41
CA ARG A 308 15.23 20.22 -6.70
C ARG A 308 13.99 19.35 -6.60
N ALA A 309 13.67 18.86 -5.41
CA ALA A 309 12.54 17.95 -5.16
C ALA A 309 12.12 18.04 -3.69
N ASP A 310 11.75 19.26 -3.25
CA ASP A 310 11.34 19.50 -1.86
C ASP A 310 10.12 18.64 -1.52
N TYR A 311 10.26 17.84 -0.49
CA TYR A 311 9.18 16.98 0.01
C TYR A 311 7.89 17.77 0.32
N LYS A 312 8.01 18.96 0.94
CA LYS A 312 6.86 19.80 1.26
C LYS A 312 6.14 20.26 -0.01
N GLU A 313 6.87 20.78 -0.98
CA GLU A 313 6.30 21.17 -2.27
C GLU A 313 5.54 20.04 -2.95
N LEU A 314 6.14 18.84 -2.94
CA LEU A 314 5.56 17.66 -3.57
C LEU A 314 4.31 17.15 -2.83
N VAL A 315 4.31 17.12 -1.49
CA VAL A 315 3.12 16.76 -0.70
C VAL A 315 1.97 17.71 -1.00
N GLU A 316 2.22 19.02 -0.98
CA GLU A 316 1.21 20.05 -1.29
C GLU A 316 0.71 19.94 -2.73
N TRP A 317 1.60 19.64 -3.68
CA TRP A 317 1.24 19.46 -5.08
C TRP A 317 0.34 18.25 -5.29
N TRP A 318 0.73 17.08 -4.77
CA TRP A 318 -0.06 15.85 -4.91
C TRP A 318 -1.39 15.92 -4.18
N ALA A 319 -1.47 16.57 -3.01
CA ALA A 319 -2.73 16.77 -2.31
C ALA A 319 -3.74 17.56 -3.18
N ARG A 320 -3.28 18.63 -3.87
CA ARG A 320 -4.13 19.40 -4.81
C ARG A 320 -4.52 18.61 -6.07
N HIS A 321 -3.79 17.55 -6.42
CA HIS A 321 -3.99 16.77 -7.65
C HIS A 321 -4.33 15.29 -7.35
N ALA A 322 -4.97 15.02 -6.23
CA ALA A 322 -5.41 13.67 -5.87
C ALA A 322 -6.58 13.16 -6.75
N GLU A 323 -7.26 14.06 -7.49
CA GLU A 323 -8.35 13.75 -8.44
C GLU A 323 -9.48 12.90 -7.80
N GLY A 324 -9.72 13.06 -6.49
CA GLY A 324 -10.72 12.30 -5.74
C GLY A 324 -10.37 10.83 -5.50
N ARG A 325 -9.13 10.43 -5.75
CA ARG A 325 -8.62 9.08 -5.47
C ARG A 325 -7.78 9.05 -4.20
N PRO A 326 -7.78 7.96 -3.43
CA PRO A 326 -6.88 7.79 -2.29
C PRO A 326 -5.42 8.06 -2.65
N LEU A 327 -4.83 8.99 -1.94
CA LEU A 327 -3.43 9.38 -2.06
C LEU A 327 -2.69 8.92 -0.81
N PHE A 328 -1.61 8.16 -0.99
CA PHE A 328 -0.69 7.78 0.06
C PHE A 328 0.71 8.28 -0.30
N ILE A 329 1.55 8.54 0.68
CA ILE A 329 2.89 9.10 0.40
C ILE A 329 3.95 8.02 0.53
N GLY A 330 4.69 7.78 -0.54
CA GLY A 330 5.90 6.96 -0.53
C GLY A 330 7.04 7.68 0.17
N GLN A 331 7.60 7.08 1.23
CA GLN A 331 8.66 7.66 2.03
C GLN A 331 9.92 6.81 2.03
N SER A 332 11.09 7.43 1.80
CA SER A 332 12.37 6.79 2.06
C SER A 332 12.74 6.89 3.54
N VAL A 333 12.86 5.74 4.20
CA VAL A 333 13.37 5.65 5.58
C VAL A 333 14.80 6.15 5.64
N GLU A 334 15.66 5.68 4.74
CA GLU A 334 17.08 6.05 4.67
C GLU A 334 17.28 7.55 4.54
N ASN A 335 16.61 8.19 3.56
CA ASN A 335 16.74 9.63 3.35
C ASN A 335 16.14 10.46 4.50
N SER A 336 15.17 9.91 5.23
CA SER A 336 14.58 10.57 6.39
C SER A 336 15.52 10.62 7.61
N VAL A 337 16.54 9.75 7.65
CA VAL A 337 17.52 9.68 8.75
C VAL A 337 18.94 10.07 8.36
N ARG A 338 19.23 10.30 7.07
CA ARG A 338 20.58 10.53 6.54
C ARG A 338 21.32 11.69 7.22
N ASN A 339 20.63 12.77 7.56
CA ASN A 339 21.18 13.98 8.14
C ASN A 339 20.74 14.21 9.60
N VAL A 340 20.35 13.15 10.29
CA VAL A 340 19.96 13.26 11.71
C VAL A 340 21.21 13.38 12.57
N ASP A 341 21.27 14.43 13.39
CA ASP A 341 22.27 14.50 14.46
C ASP A 341 22.00 13.37 15.49
N PRO A 342 22.91 12.42 15.68
CA PRO A 342 22.74 11.33 16.64
C PRO A 342 22.48 11.82 18.06
N ASN A 343 22.96 13.03 18.39
CA ASN A 343 22.80 13.65 19.71
C ASN A 343 21.49 14.45 19.85
N ASN A 344 20.77 14.66 18.75
CA ASN A 344 19.50 15.38 18.76
C ASN A 344 18.48 14.75 17.78
N PRO A 345 17.93 13.58 18.11
CA PRO A 345 16.97 12.86 17.28
C PRO A 345 15.65 13.63 17.04
N ALA A 346 15.39 14.72 17.79
CA ALA A 346 14.25 15.60 17.57
C ALA A 346 14.24 16.26 16.19
N PHE A 347 15.42 16.43 15.56
CA PHE A 347 15.55 16.95 14.19
C PHE A 347 15.37 15.90 13.09
N SER A 348 14.92 14.68 13.39
CA SER A 348 14.60 13.73 12.33
C SER A 348 13.45 14.24 11.46
N GLN A 349 13.56 14.03 10.16
CA GLN A 349 12.55 14.42 9.18
C GLN A 349 11.19 13.71 9.41
N LEU A 350 11.19 12.57 10.12
CA LEU A 350 10.00 11.75 10.36
C LEU A 350 8.84 12.56 10.94
N GLY A 351 9.08 13.31 12.03
CA GLY A 351 8.03 14.06 12.71
C GLY A 351 7.39 15.10 11.79
N CYS A 352 8.24 15.91 11.12
CA CYS A 352 7.76 16.94 10.19
C CYS A 352 6.99 16.34 9.02
N LYS A 353 7.47 15.23 8.44
CA LYS A 353 6.81 14.53 7.33
C LYS A 353 5.45 13.97 7.74
N MET A 354 5.37 13.28 8.89
CA MET A 354 4.11 12.70 9.38
C MET A 354 3.06 13.78 9.69
N MET A 355 3.46 14.87 10.35
CA MET A 355 2.54 15.98 10.64
C MET A 355 2.10 16.69 9.36
N LEU A 356 3.00 16.91 8.41
CA LEU A 356 2.67 17.52 7.13
C LEU A 356 1.65 16.68 6.35
N GLN A 357 1.86 15.37 6.23
CA GLN A 357 0.90 14.48 5.54
C GLN A 357 -0.49 14.53 6.19
N ARG A 358 -0.55 14.42 7.51
CA ARG A 358 -1.80 14.43 8.27
C ARG A 358 -2.52 15.78 8.28
N SER A 359 -1.87 16.85 7.81
CA SER A 359 -2.50 18.16 7.65
C SER A 359 -3.35 18.29 6.38
N PHE A 360 -3.25 17.31 5.46
CA PHE A 360 -4.01 17.27 4.21
C PHE A 360 -5.04 16.13 4.25
N PRO A 361 -6.35 16.42 4.19
CA PRO A 361 -7.40 15.40 4.24
C PRO A 361 -7.38 14.45 3.03
N GLU A 362 -6.76 14.86 1.92
CA GLU A 362 -6.58 14.06 0.71
C GLU A 362 -5.56 12.93 0.90
N ILE A 363 -4.67 13.04 1.92
CA ILE A 363 -3.60 12.08 2.17
C ILE A 363 -4.07 11.06 3.21
N GLY A 364 -4.40 9.88 2.75
CA GLY A 364 -4.90 8.78 3.56
C GLY A 364 -3.83 7.92 4.23
N GLY A 365 -2.54 8.29 4.18
CA GLY A 365 -1.46 7.52 4.83
C GLY A 365 -0.16 7.47 4.06
N SER A 366 0.69 6.49 4.37
CA SER A 366 2.03 6.37 3.77
C SER A 366 2.51 4.93 3.59
N CYS A 367 3.48 4.77 2.68
CA CYS A 367 4.20 3.52 2.46
C CYS A 367 5.70 3.74 2.62
N GLN A 368 6.37 2.87 3.38
CA GLN A 368 7.78 3.00 3.73
C GLN A 368 8.68 2.27 2.73
N TRP A 369 9.63 2.95 2.14
CA TRP A 369 10.69 2.38 1.34
C TRP A 369 11.98 2.24 2.18
N SER A 370 12.35 1.03 2.52
CA SER A 370 11.68 -0.25 2.32
C SER A 370 11.44 -0.94 3.68
N ALA A 371 10.75 -2.08 3.68
CA ALA A 371 10.62 -2.90 4.89
C ALA A 371 11.98 -3.24 5.51
N PHE A 372 12.99 -3.53 4.69
CA PHE A 372 14.35 -3.85 5.17
C PHE A 372 14.98 -2.68 5.93
N THR A 373 14.93 -1.47 5.37
CA THR A 373 15.49 -0.27 6.03
C THR A 373 14.68 0.14 7.25
N LEU A 374 13.36 -0.03 7.21
CA LEU A 374 12.49 0.20 8.36
C LEU A 374 12.82 -0.74 9.51
N LEU A 375 12.97 -2.03 9.23
CA LEU A 375 13.23 -3.05 10.25
C LEU A 375 14.67 -3.01 10.78
N ALA A 376 15.60 -2.47 10.02
CA ALA A 376 16.97 -2.18 10.49
C ALA A 376 17.01 -1.11 11.60
N ASP A 377 15.95 -0.32 11.76
CA ASP A 377 15.76 0.68 12.81
C ASP A 377 16.88 1.73 12.91
N THR A 378 17.45 2.11 11.77
CA THR A 378 18.50 3.12 11.73
C THR A 378 18.05 4.41 12.40
N ALA A 379 18.85 4.94 13.32
CA ALA A 379 18.57 6.14 14.12
C ALA A 379 17.24 6.10 14.90
N GLY A 380 16.76 4.91 15.28
CA GLY A 380 15.53 4.73 16.03
C GLY A 380 14.25 5.12 15.27
N TYR A 381 14.30 5.12 13.93
CA TYR A 381 13.17 5.52 13.08
C TYR A 381 11.93 4.65 13.31
N ARG A 382 12.10 3.32 13.32
CA ARG A 382 11.03 2.35 13.55
C ARG A 382 10.38 2.52 14.92
N GLU A 383 11.19 2.57 15.97
CA GLU A 383 10.69 2.71 17.36
C GLU A 383 9.98 4.05 17.55
N ARG A 384 10.47 5.12 16.91
CA ARG A 384 9.81 6.42 16.96
C ARG A 384 8.50 6.43 16.19
N LEU A 385 8.47 5.83 14.98
CA LEU A 385 7.25 5.69 14.18
C LEU A 385 6.17 4.94 14.98
N LYS A 386 6.54 3.79 15.58
CA LYS A 386 5.65 2.98 16.42
C LYS A 386 5.10 3.76 17.62
N ARG A 387 5.98 4.38 18.39
CA ARG A 387 5.61 5.01 19.68
C ARG A 387 4.83 6.31 19.51
N GLU A 388 5.17 7.13 18.53
CA GLU A 388 4.64 8.48 18.38
C GLU A 388 3.50 8.57 17.37
N TYR A 389 3.60 7.87 16.23
CA TYR A 389 2.67 8.03 15.09
C TYR A 389 1.76 6.82 14.88
N HIS A 390 2.23 5.61 15.15
CA HIS A 390 1.46 4.38 15.04
C HIS A 390 1.09 3.78 16.41
N LYS A 391 1.01 4.63 17.42
CA LYS A 391 0.73 4.23 18.81
C LYS A 391 -0.57 3.43 18.98
N TYR A 392 -1.59 3.79 18.20
CA TYR A 392 -2.89 3.12 18.19
C TYR A 392 -3.10 2.40 16.85
N PRO A 393 -3.88 1.31 16.85
CA PRO A 393 -4.27 0.65 15.61
C PRO A 393 -4.99 1.62 14.68
N ALA A 394 -4.83 1.44 13.37
CA ALA A 394 -5.61 2.17 12.37
C ALA A 394 -6.19 1.19 11.36
N LEU A 395 -7.44 1.44 10.97
CA LEU A 395 -8.08 0.75 9.87
C LEU A 395 -7.51 1.27 8.54
N PRO A 396 -7.42 0.43 7.48
CA PRO A 396 -7.16 0.95 6.15
C PRO A 396 -8.27 1.92 5.71
N PRO A 397 -8.00 2.84 4.77
CA PRO A 397 -9.01 3.70 4.16
C PRO A 397 -10.08 2.90 3.42
N VAL A 398 -11.29 3.46 3.33
CA VAL A 398 -12.38 2.89 2.52
C VAL A 398 -12.26 3.31 1.06
N PHE A 399 -12.74 2.47 0.15
CA PHE A 399 -12.76 2.71 -1.30
C PHE A 399 -14.22 2.80 -1.79
N THR A 400 -14.93 3.83 -1.32
CA THR A 400 -16.38 4.00 -1.52
C THR A 400 -16.83 4.10 -2.98
N PHE A 401 -15.92 4.46 -3.88
CA PHE A 401 -16.20 4.49 -5.33
C PHE A 401 -16.16 3.09 -5.99
N ILE A 402 -15.59 2.07 -5.30
CA ILE A 402 -15.68 0.67 -5.72
C ILE A 402 -16.94 0.04 -5.11
N ASP A 403 -17.09 0.19 -3.79
CA ASP A 403 -18.28 -0.23 -3.03
C ASP A 403 -18.42 0.61 -1.76
N ASN A 404 -19.64 1.02 -1.45
CA ASN A 404 -20.00 1.80 -0.25
C ASN A 404 -20.99 1.07 0.66
N GLN A 405 -21.22 -0.20 0.44
CA GLN A 405 -22.14 -1.00 1.23
C GLN A 405 -21.38 -1.67 2.38
N ALA A 406 -21.73 -1.32 3.61
CA ALA A 406 -21.14 -1.97 4.78
C ALA A 406 -21.65 -3.41 4.92
N PRO A 407 -20.82 -4.34 5.42
CA PRO A 407 -21.25 -5.70 5.71
C PRO A 407 -22.30 -5.72 6.82
N GLY A 408 -23.01 -6.84 6.96
CA GLY A 408 -23.93 -7.05 8.08
C GLY A 408 -23.21 -6.96 9.43
N LYS A 409 -23.91 -6.60 10.50
CA LYS A 409 -23.34 -6.64 11.86
C LYS A 409 -23.05 -8.09 12.30
N VAL A 410 -22.05 -8.27 13.13
CA VAL A 410 -21.76 -9.56 13.79
C VAL A 410 -22.97 -10.06 14.57
N ARG A 411 -23.07 -11.36 14.80
CA ARG A 411 -24.21 -12.00 15.46
C ARG A 411 -23.75 -12.75 16.71
N LYS A 412 -24.61 -12.85 17.72
CA LYS A 412 -24.39 -13.64 18.93
C LYS A 412 -23.04 -13.34 19.63
N LEU A 413 -22.77 -12.07 19.87
CA LEU A 413 -21.59 -11.65 20.61
C LEU A 413 -21.71 -12.05 22.08
N THR A 414 -20.83 -12.94 22.56
CA THR A 414 -20.84 -13.47 23.94
C THR A 414 -19.43 -13.65 24.47
N ALA A 415 -19.26 -13.44 25.78
CA ALA A 415 -18.03 -13.77 26.50
C ALA A 415 -18.19 -15.10 27.24
N LEU A 416 -17.26 -16.03 27.09
CA LEU A 416 -17.30 -17.36 27.70
C LEU A 416 -15.90 -17.95 27.88
N TRP A 417 -15.81 -18.92 28.77
CA TRP A 417 -14.58 -19.67 28.99
C TRP A 417 -14.45 -20.82 27.99
N VAL A 418 -13.30 -20.88 27.30
CA VAL A 418 -12.96 -21.95 26.35
C VAL A 418 -11.57 -22.46 26.72
N ASN A 419 -11.43 -23.72 27.09
CA ASN A 419 -10.16 -24.37 27.45
C ASN A 419 -9.29 -23.55 28.44
N GLY A 420 -9.93 -22.92 29.42
CA GLY A 420 -9.24 -22.11 30.43
C GLY A 420 -8.87 -20.67 30.00
N GLU A 421 -9.26 -20.25 28.80
CA GLU A 421 -9.11 -18.88 28.31
C GLU A 421 -10.48 -18.18 28.26
N TYR A 422 -10.51 -16.92 28.67
CA TYR A 422 -11.74 -16.11 28.59
C TYR A 422 -11.80 -15.44 27.21
N MET A 423 -12.81 -15.77 26.42
CA MET A 423 -12.94 -15.40 25.03
C MET A 423 -14.18 -14.59 24.76
N LEU A 424 -14.07 -13.53 23.98
CA LEU A 424 -15.19 -12.86 23.33
C LEU A 424 -15.39 -13.50 21.97
N GLN A 425 -16.53 -14.13 21.73
CA GLN A 425 -16.84 -14.84 20.49
C GLN A 425 -18.09 -14.27 19.81
N TRP A 426 -18.13 -14.37 18.50
CA TRP A 426 -19.26 -13.95 17.68
C TRP A 426 -19.44 -14.86 16.47
N HIS A 427 -20.60 -14.79 15.85
CA HIS A 427 -20.85 -15.39 14.56
C HIS A 427 -20.65 -14.33 13.48
N GLU A 428 -20.04 -14.72 12.35
CA GLU A 428 -19.91 -13.86 11.19
C GLU A 428 -21.27 -13.34 10.69
N PRO A 429 -21.33 -12.15 10.08
CA PRO A 429 -22.54 -11.67 9.39
C PRO A 429 -22.98 -12.63 8.29
N LYS A 430 -24.27 -12.61 7.96
CA LYS A 430 -24.73 -13.17 6.70
C LYS A 430 -24.38 -12.20 5.58
N TYR A 431 -23.90 -12.70 4.47
CA TYR A 431 -23.58 -11.91 3.28
C TYR A 431 -24.37 -12.43 2.07
N LYS A 432 -24.56 -11.60 1.05
CA LYS A 432 -25.24 -11.92 -0.20
C LYS A 432 -24.28 -12.09 -1.36
N SER A 433 -23.15 -11.40 -1.30
CA SER A 433 -22.08 -11.41 -2.30
C SER A 433 -20.72 -11.45 -1.62
N GLU A 434 -19.65 -11.81 -2.34
CA GLU A 434 -18.28 -11.73 -1.83
C GLU A 434 -17.85 -10.30 -1.50
N MET A 435 -18.47 -9.29 -2.10
CA MET A 435 -18.25 -7.88 -1.75
C MET A 435 -18.69 -7.57 -0.32
N ASP A 436 -19.87 -8.09 0.10
CA ASP A 436 -20.44 -7.85 1.44
C ASP A 436 -19.86 -8.77 2.52
N ARG A 437 -18.96 -9.69 2.15
CA ARG A 437 -18.40 -10.65 3.09
C ARG A 437 -17.46 -9.96 4.07
N ALA A 438 -17.72 -10.16 5.36
CA ALA A 438 -16.81 -9.74 6.41
C ALA A 438 -15.50 -10.55 6.35
N VAL A 439 -14.36 -9.87 6.34
CA VAL A 439 -13.02 -10.48 6.32
C VAL A 439 -12.20 -10.11 7.55
N GLN A 440 -12.56 -9.03 8.23
CA GLN A 440 -11.91 -8.58 9.47
C GLN A 440 -12.97 -8.08 10.45
N TYR A 441 -12.56 -8.02 11.74
CA TYR A 441 -13.40 -7.51 12.82
C TYR A 441 -12.60 -6.54 13.66
N VAL A 442 -13.24 -5.44 14.05
CA VAL A 442 -12.66 -4.45 14.97
C VAL A 442 -13.27 -4.64 16.35
N VAL A 443 -12.41 -4.84 17.32
CA VAL A 443 -12.80 -5.00 18.72
C VAL A 443 -12.49 -3.70 19.45
N TYR A 444 -13.52 -3.07 20.00
CA TYR A 444 -13.43 -1.87 20.82
C TYR A 444 -13.72 -2.20 22.28
N ARG A 445 -13.17 -1.40 23.19
CA ARG A 445 -13.43 -1.51 24.64
C ARG A 445 -13.69 -0.12 25.22
N PHE A 446 -14.74 -0.04 26.01
CA PHE A 446 -15.15 1.15 26.77
C PHE A 446 -15.35 0.79 28.24
N THR A 447 -15.14 1.74 29.14
CA THR A 447 -15.59 1.60 30.53
C THR A 447 -17.12 1.60 30.60
N SER A 448 -17.73 1.10 31.70
CA SER A 448 -19.18 0.93 31.81
C SER A 448 -19.97 2.24 31.61
N ASN A 449 -19.38 3.39 31.99
CA ASN A 449 -20.04 4.70 31.95
C ASN A 449 -19.56 5.62 30.82
N GLU A 450 -18.61 5.19 30.00
CA GLU A 450 -18.04 5.97 28.91
C GLU A 450 -19.00 6.04 27.72
N LYS A 451 -19.07 7.18 27.02
CA LYS A 451 -19.81 7.26 25.76
C LYS A 451 -19.11 6.39 24.71
N ILE A 452 -19.88 5.58 24.00
CA ILE A 452 -19.35 4.79 22.87
C ILE A 452 -18.99 5.76 21.76
N ASP A 453 -17.71 5.85 21.45
CA ASP A 453 -17.15 6.60 20.35
C ASP A 453 -16.27 5.65 19.50
N LEU A 454 -16.80 5.22 18.38
CA LEU A 454 -16.10 4.31 17.47
C LEU A 454 -15.10 5.04 16.57
N ASP A 455 -15.14 6.37 16.51
CA ASP A 455 -14.23 7.17 15.69
C ASP A 455 -12.90 7.47 16.41
N ASP A 456 -12.87 7.30 17.71
CA ASP A 456 -11.61 7.42 18.49
C ASP A 456 -10.80 6.11 18.45
N PRO A 457 -9.61 6.10 17.79
CA PRO A 457 -8.76 4.90 17.70
C PRO A 457 -8.21 4.42 19.05
N LEU A 458 -8.27 5.24 20.09
CA LEU A 458 -7.89 4.82 21.47
C LEU A 458 -8.75 3.67 21.96
N ASN A 459 -9.98 3.56 21.47
CA ASN A 459 -10.94 2.54 21.88
C ASN A 459 -10.73 1.20 21.14
N ILE A 460 -9.92 1.18 20.07
CA ILE A 460 -9.61 -0.05 19.34
C ILE A 460 -8.60 -0.87 20.15
N VAL A 461 -9.01 -2.02 20.63
CA VAL A 461 -8.10 -2.94 21.35
C VAL A 461 -7.50 -4.00 20.44
N SER A 462 -8.18 -4.35 19.32
CA SER A 462 -7.65 -5.29 18.34
C SER A 462 -8.39 -5.19 17.01
N ILE A 463 -7.68 -5.58 15.93
CA ILE A 463 -8.26 -5.89 14.61
C ILE A 463 -7.87 -7.33 14.33
N VAL A 464 -8.87 -8.21 14.11
CA VAL A 464 -8.69 -9.65 13.97
C VAL A 464 -9.43 -10.19 12.74
N CYS A 465 -8.99 -11.34 12.23
CA CYS A 465 -9.67 -12.07 11.15
C CYS A 465 -10.51 -13.23 11.67
N ASP A 466 -10.21 -13.68 12.89
CA ASP A 466 -10.97 -14.74 13.56
C ASP A 466 -12.27 -14.21 14.18
N ASN A 467 -13.24 -15.10 14.39
CA ASN A 467 -14.52 -14.79 15.03
C ASN A 467 -14.45 -14.79 16.55
N PHE A 468 -13.28 -14.48 17.11
CA PHE A 468 -13.06 -14.39 18.54
C PHE A 468 -11.93 -13.43 18.89
N TYR A 469 -11.95 -12.96 20.14
CA TYR A 469 -10.87 -12.17 20.75
C TYR A 469 -10.60 -12.69 22.18
N ARG A 470 -9.34 -12.91 22.51
CA ARG A 470 -8.94 -13.33 23.85
C ARG A 470 -9.00 -12.14 24.81
N LEU A 471 -9.86 -12.25 25.82
CA LEU A 471 -10.07 -11.21 26.81
C LEU A 471 -8.96 -11.24 27.87
N PRO A 472 -8.42 -10.08 28.30
CA PRO A 472 -7.40 -10.00 29.34
C PRO A 472 -8.04 -10.13 30.75
N TYR A 473 -8.56 -11.32 31.06
CA TYR A 473 -9.21 -11.59 32.33
C TYR A 473 -8.25 -11.46 33.50
N LYS A 474 -8.72 -10.86 34.61
CA LYS A 474 -7.99 -10.72 35.88
C LYS A 474 -8.73 -11.38 37.04
N ASP A 475 -9.80 -10.74 37.53
CA ASP A 475 -10.53 -11.12 38.76
C ASP A 475 -12.06 -11.12 38.58
N GLY A 476 -12.58 -10.58 37.46
CA GLY A 476 -14.01 -10.47 37.21
C GLY A 476 -14.73 -9.31 37.90
N GLU A 477 -13.99 -8.38 38.53
CA GLU A 477 -14.59 -7.27 39.27
C GLU A 477 -14.90 -6.06 38.40
N THR A 478 -14.05 -5.77 37.39
CA THR A 478 -14.20 -4.59 36.51
C THR A 478 -15.08 -4.91 35.30
N GLU A 479 -16.19 -4.17 35.14
CA GLU A 479 -17.07 -4.29 33.99
C GLU A 479 -16.68 -3.33 32.85
N TYR A 480 -16.60 -3.87 31.66
CA TYR A 480 -16.35 -3.14 30.40
C TYR A 480 -17.45 -3.41 29.40
N ARG A 481 -17.65 -2.45 28.47
CA ARG A 481 -18.44 -2.66 27.25
C ARG A 481 -17.50 -2.97 26.10
N TYR A 482 -17.59 -4.18 25.59
CA TYR A 482 -16.91 -4.56 24.35
C TYR A 482 -17.85 -4.38 23.18
N VAL A 483 -17.36 -3.77 22.13
CA VAL A 483 -18.10 -3.55 20.89
C VAL A 483 -17.33 -4.20 19.75
N VAL A 484 -18.04 -4.92 18.88
CA VAL A 484 -17.43 -5.55 17.70
C VAL A 484 -18.15 -5.08 16.44
N THR A 485 -17.38 -4.64 15.46
CA THR A 485 -17.81 -4.34 14.10
C THR A 485 -17.15 -5.30 13.12
N ALA A 486 -17.72 -5.47 11.94
CA ALA A 486 -17.16 -6.24 10.84
C ALA A 486 -16.70 -5.31 9.73
N LEU A 487 -15.60 -5.65 9.05
CA LEU A 487 -15.10 -4.99 7.86
C LEU A 487 -15.17 -5.93 6.66
N ASP A 488 -15.64 -5.43 5.53
CA ASP A 488 -15.52 -6.11 4.24
C ASP A 488 -14.12 -5.94 3.61
N ARG A 489 -13.95 -6.43 2.38
CA ARG A 489 -12.69 -6.36 1.63
C ARG A 489 -12.24 -4.93 1.26
N LEU A 490 -13.15 -3.96 1.30
CA LEU A 490 -12.89 -2.54 1.02
C LEU A 490 -12.94 -1.69 2.30
N HIS A 491 -12.98 -2.37 3.46
CA HIS A 491 -12.96 -1.79 4.80
C HIS A 491 -14.18 -0.94 5.15
N ASN A 492 -15.34 -1.15 4.48
CA ASN A 492 -16.61 -0.62 4.96
C ASN A 492 -16.93 -1.26 6.31
N GLU A 493 -17.30 -0.46 7.29
CA GLU A 493 -17.48 -0.89 8.66
C GLU A 493 -18.96 -1.06 8.99
N SER A 494 -19.32 -2.22 9.52
CA SER A 494 -20.70 -2.57 9.87
C SER A 494 -21.25 -1.78 11.06
N ALA A 495 -22.57 -1.83 11.24
CA ALA A 495 -23.19 -1.45 12.51
C ALA A 495 -22.59 -2.29 13.66
N PRO A 496 -22.42 -1.69 14.87
CA PRO A 496 -21.81 -2.34 16.01
C PRO A 496 -22.73 -3.39 16.67
N MET A 497 -22.09 -4.36 17.35
CA MET A 497 -22.73 -5.21 18.34
C MET A 497 -21.96 -5.09 19.66
N MET A 498 -22.69 -5.05 20.78
CA MET A 498 -22.12 -4.81 22.12
C MET A 498 -22.39 -5.98 23.06
N SER A 499 -21.43 -6.23 23.96
CA SER A 499 -21.56 -7.14 25.09
C SER A 499 -20.94 -6.52 26.34
N LEU A 500 -21.55 -6.72 27.50
CA LEU A 500 -20.96 -6.42 28.81
C LEU A 500 -20.05 -7.59 29.20
N VAL A 501 -18.86 -7.27 29.67
CA VAL A 501 -17.83 -8.24 30.04
C VAL A 501 -17.17 -7.82 31.32
N LYS A 502 -17.08 -8.74 32.30
CA LYS A 502 -16.32 -8.56 33.55
C LYS A 502 -14.95 -9.19 33.41
N LEU A 503 -13.90 -8.39 33.66
CA LEU A 503 -12.49 -8.79 33.54
C LEU A 503 -11.77 -8.85 34.87
#